data_647ec9fb46134951b9e394131949634d
#
_entry.id   647ec9fb46134951b9e394131949634d
#
_cell.length_a   1.000
_cell.length_b   1.000
_cell.length_c   1.000
_cell.angle_alpha   90.00
_cell.angle_beta   90.00
_cell.angle_gamma   90.00
#
_symmetry.space_group_name_H-M   'P 1'
#
loop_
_entity.id
_entity.type
_entity.pdbx_description
1 polymer ?
#
loop_
_entity_poly.entity_id
_entity_poly.type
_entity_poly.pdbx_seq_one_letter_code
_entity_poly.pdbx_strand_id
1 'polypeptide(L)'
;RGKIRIGVVTGDDILDRLDELLAAGHELRNMDTNEPLATIRDRVLSANAYIGSTPIVQALQQGANVVVTGRSTDTALTMAPLRHEFGWAEDDWNALAAGIVAGHILECGAQCSGGNCLH
;
A
#
# COMPACT_ATOMS: atom_id res chain seq x y z
N ARG A 1 23.10 -5.94 -22.19
CA ARG A 1 21.66 -5.86 -21.89
C ARG A 1 21.44 -6.47 -20.51
N GLY A 2 21.02 -5.66 -19.52
CA GLY A 2 20.70 -6.14 -18.20
C GLY A 2 19.50 -7.09 -18.23
N LYS A 3 19.49 -8.10 -17.35
CA LYS A 3 18.31 -8.97 -17.17
C LYS A 3 17.27 -8.21 -16.38
N ILE A 4 16.02 -8.21 -16.85
CA ILE A 4 14.88 -7.70 -16.08
C ILE A 4 14.51 -8.77 -15.05
N ARG A 5 14.42 -8.35 -13.79
CA ARG A 5 13.92 -9.15 -12.67
C ARG A 5 12.67 -8.47 -12.12
N ILE A 6 11.57 -9.19 -12.14
CA ILE A 6 10.28 -8.67 -11.69
C ILE A 6 9.98 -9.26 -10.33
N GLY A 7 9.79 -8.39 -9.34
CA GLY A 7 9.22 -8.74 -8.04
C GLY A 7 7.71 -8.55 -8.07
N VAL A 8 6.96 -9.46 -7.47
CA VAL A 8 5.51 -9.34 -7.31
C VAL A 8 5.20 -9.32 -5.82
N VAL A 9 4.48 -8.29 -5.39
CA VAL A 9 4.00 -8.13 -4.00
C VAL A 9 2.50 -8.34 -3.99
N THR A 10 2.05 -9.34 -3.23
CA THR A 10 0.64 -9.74 -3.10
C THR A 10 0.24 -9.77 -1.63
N GLY A 11 -1.05 -10.03 -1.36
CA GLY A 11 -1.59 -10.17 -0.01
C GLY A 11 -2.48 -8.98 0.40
N ASP A 12 -2.70 -8.05 -0.50
CA ASP A 12 -3.65 -6.95 -0.34
C ASP A 12 -5.11 -7.41 -0.51
N ASP A 13 -5.38 -8.34 -1.42
CA ASP A 13 -6.72 -8.89 -1.60
C ASP A 13 -7.06 -9.81 -0.41
N ILE A 14 -8.07 -9.40 0.34
CA ILE A 14 -8.56 -10.10 1.53
C ILE A 14 -10.02 -10.55 1.39
N LEU A 15 -10.58 -10.50 0.17
CA LEU A 15 -11.99 -10.81 -0.04
C LEU A 15 -12.35 -12.21 0.48
N ASP A 16 -11.53 -13.22 0.15
CA ASP A 16 -11.73 -14.61 0.56
C ASP A 16 -11.50 -14.84 2.05
N ARG A 17 -10.91 -13.88 2.75
CA ARG A 17 -10.61 -13.93 4.18
C ARG A 17 -11.62 -13.19 5.05
N LEU A 18 -12.58 -12.49 4.46
CA LEU A 18 -13.52 -11.66 5.21
C LEU A 18 -14.33 -12.47 6.23
N ASP A 19 -14.76 -13.67 5.88
CA ASP A 19 -15.54 -14.52 6.79
C ASP A 19 -14.69 -15.03 7.95
N GLU A 20 -13.43 -15.36 7.70
CA GLU A 20 -12.44 -15.69 8.75
C GLU A 20 -12.24 -14.49 9.71
N LEU A 21 -12.06 -13.29 9.15
CA LEU A 21 -11.86 -12.07 9.96
C LEU A 21 -13.09 -11.73 10.81
N LEU A 22 -14.29 -11.85 10.24
CA LEU A 22 -15.53 -11.66 10.97
C LEU A 22 -15.69 -12.70 12.10
N ALA A 23 -15.38 -13.96 11.82
CA ALA A 23 -15.42 -15.03 12.82
C ALA A 23 -14.37 -14.83 13.94
N ALA A 24 -13.25 -14.20 13.65
CA ALA A 24 -12.23 -13.81 14.63
C ALA A 24 -12.63 -12.57 15.46
N GLY A 25 -13.81 -11.99 15.23
CA GLY A 25 -14.34 -10.86 15.98
C GLY A 25 -13.95 -9.48 15.42
N HIS A 26 -13.39 -9.40 14.21
CA HIS A 26 -13.16 -8.12 13.54
C HIS A 26 -14.45 -7.64 12.88
N GLU A 27 -15.09 -6.63 13.45
CA GLU A 27 -16.38 -6.14 12.93
C GLU A 27 -16.28 -5.39 11.61
N LEU A 28 -15.10 -4.85 11.27
CA LEU A 28 -14.82 -4.12 10.03
C LEU A 28 -15.93 -3.09 9.73
N ARG A 29 -16.13 -2.17 10.65
CA ARG A 29 -17.22 -1.19 10.58
C ARG A 29 -16.97 -0.15 9.49
N ASN A 30 -18.06 0.30 8.88
CA ASN A 30 -18.05 1.46 7.99
C ASN A 30 -17.60 2.70 8.78
N MET A 31 -16.69 3.49 8.21
CA MET A 31 -16.09 4.65 8.88
C MET A 31 -17.09 5.79 9.10
N ASP A 32 -18.10 5.93 8.23
CA ASP A 32 -19.07 7.02 8.28
C ASP A 32 -20.32 6.62 9.08
N THR A 33 -20.87 5.42 8.80
CA THR A 33 -22.15 4.99 9.37
C THR A 33 -21.99 4.12 10.61
N ASN A 34 -20.78 3.61 10.86
CA ASN A 34 -20.47 2.64 11.91
C ASN A 34 -21.21 1.29 11.78
N GLU A 35 -21.82 1.02 10.63
CA GLU A 35 -22.44 -0.27 10.37
C GLU A 35 -21.39 -1.39 10.26
N PRO A 36 -21.62 -2.56 10.89
CA PRO A 36 -20.72 -3.70 10.74
C PRO A 36 -20.70 -4.24 9.30
N LEU A 37 -19.56 -4.71 8.82
CA LEU A 37 -19.45 -5.33 7.48
C LEU A 37 -20.42 -6.50 7.30
N ALA A 38 -20.73 -7.24 8.36
CA ALA A 38 -21.65 -8.36 8.34
C ALA A 38 -23.02 -8.01 7.73
N THR A 39 -23.48 -6.76 7.84
CA THR A 39 -24.78 -6.31 7.28
C THR A 39 -24.81 -6.22 5.76
N ILE A 40 -23.62 -6.13 5.13
CA ILE A 40 -23.48 -5.99 3.68
C ILE A 40 -22.60 -7.06 3.05
N ARG A 41 -22.18 -8.06 3.84
CA ARG A 41 -21.18 -9.07 3.42
C ARG A 41 -21.48 -9.68 2.05
N ASP A 42 -22.73 -10.05 1.80
CA ASP A 42 -23.17 -10.68 0.55
C ASP A 42 -23.08 -9.75 -0.68
N ARG A 43 -22.94 -8.46 -0.47
CA ARG A 43 -22.83 -7.44 -1.53
C ARG A 43 -21.41 -6.96 -1.75
N VAL A 44 -20.45 -7.44 -0.96
CA VAL A 44 -19.05 -7.05 -1.10
C VAL A 44 -18.43 -7.77 -2.28
N LEU A 45 -17.98 -7.01 -3.27
CA LEU A 45 -17.39 -7.53 -4.51
C LEU A 45 -15.85 -7.46 -4.49
N SER A 46 -15.27 -6.64 -3.63
CA SER A 46 -13.82 -6.51 -3.47
C SER A 46 -13.49 -6.06 -2.05
N ALA A 47 -12.36 -6.51 -1.54
CA ALA A 47 -11.83 -6.07 -0.25
C ALA A 47 -10.30 -6.11 -0.31
N ASN A 48 -9.66 -4.96 -0.07
CA ASN A 48 -8.22 -4.85 -0.10
C ASN A 48 -7.70 -4.20 1.18
N ALA A 49 -6.61 -4.75 1.72
CA ALA A 49 -5.80 -4.11 2.74
C ALA A 49 -4.68 -3.29 2.08
N TYR A 50 -4.37 -2.12 2.61
CA TYR A 50 -3.26 -1.32 2.10
C TYR A 50 -1.95 -1.86 2.66
N ILE A 51 -1.08 -2.34 1.76
CA ILE A 51 0.24 -2.86 2.10
C ILE A 51 1.23 -1.68 2.22
N GLY A 52 2.06 -1.71 3.25
CA GLY A 52 3.12 -0.72 3.45
C GLY A 52 4.34 -0.97 2.55
N SER A 53 5.41 -0.19 2.77
CA SER A 53 6.62 -0.24 1.94
C SER A 53 7.49 -1.48 2.16
N THR A 54 7.39 -2.16 3.30
CA THR A 54 8.33 -3.24 3.69
C THR A 54 8.42 -4.39 2.67
N PRO A 55 7.33 -4.98 2.16
CA PRO A 55 7.45 -6.05 1.17
C PRO A 55 8.01 -5.57 -0.17
N ILE A 56 7.83 -4.29 -0.53
CA ILE A 56 8.46 -3.70 -1.71
C ILE A 56 9.98 -3.58 -1.51
N VAL A 57 10.41 -3.14 -0.32
CA VAL A 57 11.84 -3.12 0.06
C VAL A 57 12.44 -4.52 -0.06
N GLN A 58 11.75 -5.55 0.43
CA GLN A 58 12.21 -6.93 0.33
C GLN A 58 12.38 -7.40 -1.12
N ALA A 59 11.46 -7.02 -2.01
CA ALA A 59 11.58 -7.33 -3.44
C ALA A 59 12.81 -6.64 -4.07
N LEU A 60 13.06 -5.37 -3.74
CA LEU A 60 14.23 -4.63 -4.19
C LEU A 60 15.53 -5.26 -3.66
N GLN A 61 15.59 -5.64 -2.39
CA GLN A 61 16.74 -6.32 -1.78
C GLN A 61 17.05 -7.66 -2.44
N GLN A 62 16.04 -8.37 -2.95
CA GLN A 62 16.21 -9.59 -3.75
C GLN A 62 16.67 -9.29 -5.19
N GLY A 63 16.86 -8.02 -5.52
CA GLY A 63 17.39 -7.53 -6.78
C GLY A 63 16.35 -7.38 -7.88
N ALA A 64 15.09 -7.21 -7.54
CA ALA A 64 14.09 -6.80 -8.51
C ALA A 64 14.41 -5.40 -9.04
N ASN A 65 14.31 -5.19 -10.36
CA ASN A 65 14.38 -3.87 -10.99
C ASN A 65 13.03 -3.39 -11.52
N VAL A 66 12.03 -4.25 -11.45
CA VAL A 66 10.63 -3.90 -11.64
C VAL A 66 9.87 -4.56 -10.49
N VAL A 67 9.02 -3.81 -9.80
CA VAL A 67 8.16 -4.35 -8.75
C VAL A 67 6.71 -4.03 -9.11
N VAL A 68 5.89 -5.08 -9.14
CA VAL A 68 4.43 -4.98 -9.33
C VAL A 68 3.78 -5.29 -8.00
N THR A 69 2.92 -4.39 -7.55
CA THR A 69 2.21 -4.55 -6.27
C THR A 69 0.70 -4.63 -6.47
N GLY A 70 0.01 -5.28 -5.58
CA GLY A 70 -1.40 -5.03 -5.35
C GLY A 70 -1.63 -3.66 -4.69
N ARG A 71 -2.74 -3.49 -4.00
CA ARG A 71 -3.05 -2.23 -3.29
C ARG A 71 -2.00 -1.95 -2.22
N SER A 72 -1.36 -0.80 -2.30
CA SER A 72 -0.40 -0.31 -1.30
C SER A 72 -0.79 1.07 -0.81
N THR A 73 -0.20 1.51 0.31
CA THR A 73 -0.36 2.89 0.77
C THR A 73 0.24 3.85 -0.25
N ASP A 74 -0.37 5.02 -0.40
CA ASP A 74 -0.01 6.01 -1.44
C ASP A 74 1.48 6.35 -1.44
N THR A 75 2.05 6.46 -0.26
CA THR A 75 3.47 6.77 -0.09
C THR A 75 4.41 5.56 -0.28
N ALA A 76 3.91 4.32 -0.26
CA ALA A 76 4.75 3.12 -0.25
C ALA A 76 5.65 3.00 -1.48
N LEU A 77 5.16 3.43 -2.64
CA LEU A 77 5.91 3.36 -3.90
C LEU A 77 7.12 4.31 -3.93
N THR A 78 7.08 5.41 -3.18
CA THR A 78 8.21 6.33 -2.98
C THR A 78 9.06 5.92 -1.78
N MET A 79 8.41 5.55 -0.68
CA MET A 79 9.06 5.16 0.56
C MET A 79 9.98 3.94 0.38
N ALA A 80 9.54 2.93 -0.38
CA ALA A 80 10.31 1.70 -0.52
C ALA A 80 11.66 1.90 -1.22
N PRO A 81 11.75 2.59 -2.37
CA PRO A 81 13.03 2.94 -2.96
C PRO A 81 13.92 3.78 -2.03
N LEU A 82 13.36 4.78 -1.32
CA LEU A 82 14.13 5.59 -0.38
C LEU A 82 14.72 4.71 0.75
N ARG A 83 13.92 3.85 1.35
CA ARG A 83 14.39 2.90 2.37
C ARG A 83 15.48 1.97 1.84
N HIS A 84 15.31 1.48 0.61
CA HIS A 84 16.26 0.56 -0.02
C HIS A 84 17.59 1.24 -0.33
N GLU A 85 17.56 2.39 -1.00
CA GLU A 85 18.76 3.10 -1.48
C GLU A 85 19.54 3.75 -0.34
N PHE A 86 18.85 4.30 0.66
CA PHE A 86 19.50 4.98 1.77
C PHE A 86 19.67 4.11 3.02
N GLY A 87 19.23 2.85 2.98
CA GLY A 87 19.37 1.91 4.09
C GLY A 87 18.64 2.33 5.35
N TRP A 88 17.48 3.02 5.22
CA TRP A 88 16.73 3.48 6.39
C TRP A 88 16.19 2.31 7.21
N ALA A 89 16.44 2.35 8.51
CA ALA A 89 15.93 1.37 9.44
C ALA A 89 14.39 1.50 9.61
N GLU A 90 13.75 0.44 10.11
CA GLU A 90 12.30 0.42 10.32
C GLU A 90 11.85 1.33 11.46
N ASP A 91 12.76 1.74 12.30
CA ASP A 91 12.56 2.65 13.45
C ASP A 91 13.22 4.02 13.28
N ASP A 92 13.74 4.34 12.10
CA ASP A 92 14.20 5.70 11.77
C ASP A 92 13.00 6.61 11.47
N TRP A 93 12.30 6.97 12.53
CA TRP A 93 11.04 7.72 12.45
C TRP A 93 11.19 9.07 11.72
N ASN A 94 12.34 9.73 11.82
CA ASN A 94 12.58 11.01 11.15
C ASN A 94 12.70 10.81 9.63
N ALA A 95 13.49 9.84 9.19
CA ALA A 95 13.62 9.50 7.77
C ALA A 95 12.30 8.98 7.20
N LEU A 96 11.60 8.13 7.94
CA LEU A 96 10.29 7.60 7.54
C LEU A 96 9.25 8.73 7.42
N ALA A 97 9.20 9.66 8.35
CA ALA A 97 8.30 10.82 8.28
C ALA A 97 8.61 11.70 7.06
N ALA A 98 9.88 11.97 6.79
CA ALA A 98 10.30 12.71 5.58
C ALA A 98 9.92 11.97 4.30
N GLY A 99 10.09 10.65 4.27
CA GLY A 99 9.69 9.80 3.16
C GLY A 99 8.17 9.78 2.92
N ILE A 100 7.35 9.84 3.99
CA ILE A 100 5.90 9.98 3.88
C ILE A 100 5.53 11.31 3.23
N VAL A 101 6.13 12.41 3.67
CA VAL A 101 5.90 13.74 3.07
C VAL A 101 6.29 13.74 1.60
N ALA A 102 7.49 13.26 1.27
CA ALA A 102 7.95 13.16 -0.11
C ALA A 102 7.01 12.28 -0.96
N GLY A 103 6.55 11.16 -0.41
CA GLY A 103 5.63 10.24 -1.07
C GLY A 103 4.28 10.88 -1.39
N HIS A 104 3.70 11.63 -0.47
CA HIS A 104 2.44 12.34 -0.72
C HIS A 104 2.59 13.49 -1.73
N ILE A 105 3.74 14.16 -1.78
CA ILE A 105 4.00 15.18 -2.81
C ILE A 105 4.09 14.54 -4.21
N LEU A 106 4.64 13.34 -4.32
CA LEU A 106 4.84 12.64 -5.59
C LEU A 106 3.65 11.77 -6.00
N GLU A 107 2.76 11.48 -5.06
CA GLU A 107 1.58 10.65 -5.28
C GLU A 107 0.67 11.28 -6.34
N CYS A 108 0.08 10.43 -7.20
CA CYS A 108 -0.75 10.84 -8.34
C CYS A 108 -0.11 11.85 -9.30
N GLY A 109 1.21 11.96 -9.33
CA GLY A 109 1.97 12.70 -10.32
C GLY A 109 1.54 14.17 -10.43
N ALA A 110 0.90 14.53 -11.54
CA ALA A 110 0.53 15.91 -11.82
C ALA A 110 -0.48 16.54 -10.83
N GLN A 111 -1.15 15.75 -10.00
CA GLN A 111 -2.07 16.28 -8.98
C GLN A 111 -1.36 17.22 -7.99
N CYS A 112 -0.10 16.93 -7.65
CA CYS A 112 0.66 17.77 -6.72
C CYS A 112 0.86 19.21 -7.24
N SER A 113 0.75 19.42 -8.54
CA SER A 113 0.82 20.73 -9.19
C SER A 113 -0.51 21.20 -9.80
N GLY A 114 -1.65 20.62 -9.38
CA GLY A 114 -2.98 21.00 -9.84
C GLY A 114 -3.40 20.33 -11.16
N GLY A 115 -2.71 19.30 -11.63
CA GLY A 115 -2.97 18.67 -12.93
C GLY A 115 -4.34 18.00 -13.10
N ASN A 116 -5.07 17.73 -12.01
CA ASN A 116 -6.43 17.19 -12.03
C ASN A 116 -7.50 18.23 -11.61
N CYS A 117 -7.14 19.49 -11.53
CA CYS A 117 -8.09 20.56 -11.25
C CYS A 117 -8.96 20.76 -12.48
N LEU A 118 -10.24 20.43 -12.37
CA LEU A 118 -11.27 20.78 -13.35
C LEU A 118 -11.87 22.13 -12.93
N HIS A 119 -11.71 23.13 -13.76
CA HIS A 119 -12.36 24.44 -13.61
C HIS A 119 -13.53 24.55 -14.56
#